data_cb8cde47ff0b149ad97beb317bad79c4
#
_entry.id   cb8cde47ff0b149ad97beb317bad79c4
#
_cell.length_a   1.000
_cell.length_b   1.000
_cell.length_c   1.000
_cell.angle_alpha   90.00
_cell.angle_beta   90.00
_cell.angle_gamma   90.00
#
_symmetry.space_group_name_H-M   'P 1'
#
loop_
_entity.id
_entity.type
_entity.pdbx_description
1 polymer ?
#
loop_
_entity_poly.entity_id
_entity_poly.type
_entity_poly.pdbx_seq_one_letter_code
_entity_poly.pdbx_strand_id
1 'polypeptide(L)'
;QVISLAGDGHGIEVGKPVAFSGEAMRFDPAYAARAISDLVPNPFVAREIVGRLLNGLSGRGFGQEKIGRLGSLILNELRRALDLERNARAEVLFRAEVLAGRIQFRLRLDGANWRMPFTTETSLPIGARVLAGQDGTPVGKSVFSLFYVADLNAEERGVAVMLDGDGAIQWWHRNVALSGYGLQGWKRGRIYPDFLFAAGGKGAARRIVALETKGDHLQNPDTDYKRDVLDFLSQSFAWDSAVPAGQLQLQQTGETVECTLILMQDVPTKLPSFLKSRA
;
A
#
# COMPACT_ATOMS: atom_id res chain seq x y z
N GLN A 1 -32.78 -10.08 9.25
CA GLN A 1 -32.49 -9.46 10.57
C GLN A 1 -31.19 -8.66 10.41
N VAL A 2 -31.23 -7.36 10.59
CA VAL A 2 -30.06 -6.49 10.52
C VAL A 2 -29.41 -6.49 11.90
N ILE A 3 -28.13 -6.83 11.98
CA ILE A 3 -27.34 -6.75 13.21
C ILE A 3 -26.28 -5.68 13.02
N SER A 4 -26.42 -4.55 13.69
CA SER A 4 -25.38 -3.53 13.80
C SER A 4 -24.59 -3.77 15.08
N LEU A 5 -23.28 -3.99 14.95
CA LEU A 5 -22.34 -4.15 16.07
C LEU A 5 -21.58 -2.84 16.34
N ALA A 6 -21.57 -1.90 15.40
CA ALA A 6 -21.05 -0.56 15.55
C ALA A 6 -22.19 0.46 15.56
N GLY A 7 -22.05 1.53 16.34
CA GLY A 7 -23.10 2.56 16.51
C GLY A 7 -23.34 3.46 15.29
N ASP A 8 -22.72 3.19 14.17
CA ASP A 8 -22.63 4.03 12.96
C ASP A 8 -23.57 3.60 11.82
N GLY A 9 -24.55 2.75 12.10
CA GLY A 9 -25.68 2.49 11.18
C GLY A 9 -25.39 1.56 9.99
N HIS A 10 -24.20 0.97 9.89
CA HIS A 10 -23.92 -0.05 8.88
C HIS A 10 -24.50 -1.39 9.34
N GLY A 11 -25.65 -1.76 8.80
CA GLY A 11 -26.30 -3.03 9.05
C GLY A 11 -25.78 -4.12 8.11
N ILE A 12 -25.57 -5.33 8.64
CA ILE A 12 -25.31 -6.51 7.83
C ILE A 12 -26.63 -7.23 7.64
N GLU A 13 -27.07 -7.36 6.38
CA GLU A 13 -28.20 -8.25 6.06
C GLU A 13 -27.75 -9.71 6.20
N VAL A 14 -28.25 -10.37 7.20
CA VAL A 14 -28.08 -11.81 7.34
C VAL A 14 -29.16 -12.49 6.49
N GLY A 15 -28.77 -13.20 5.44
CA GLY A 15 -29.67 -14.02 4.62
C GLY A 15 -30.46 -15.04 5.47
N LYS A 16 -31.51 -15.60 4.89
CA LYS A 16 -32.37 -16.58 5.60
C LYS A 16 -31.53 -17.64 6.30
N PRO A 17 -31.77 -17.92 7.59
CA PRO A 17 -30.99 -18.90 8.33
C PRO A 17 -31.15 -20.28 7.66
N VAL A 18 -30.04 -20.85 7.22
CA VAL A 18 -30.00 -22.29 6.89
C VAL A 18 -30.13 -23.03 8.21
N ALA A 19 -31.16 -23.85 8.33
CA ALA A 19 -31.36 -24.69 9.52
C ALA A 19 -30.24 -25.74 9.57
N PHE A 20 -29.22 -25.51 10.36
CA PHE A 20 -28.24 -26.52 10.74
C PHE A 20 -28.86 -27.32 11.92
N SER A 21 -29.24 -28.56 11.67
CA SER A 21 -29.51 -29.55 12.70
C SER A 21 -28.18 -30.10 13.22
N GLY A 22 -27.59 -29.43 14.16
CA GLY A 22 -26.36 -29.84 14.83
C GLY A 22 -26.34 -29.33 16.26
N GLU A 23 -25.61 -29.99 17.15
CA GLU A 23 -25.42 -29.59 18.54
C GLU A 23 -25.18 -28.07 18.66
N ALA A 24 -25.78 -27.43 19.65
CA ALA A 24 -25.70 -26.00 19.88
C ALA A 24 -24.23 -25.58 19.90
N MET A 25 -23.76 -24.93 18.82
CA MET A 25 -22.38 -24.43 18.70
C MET A 25 -22.15 -23.45 19.86
N ARG A 26 -21.27 -23.82 20.77
CA ARG A 26 -20.81 -22.92 21.83
C ARG A 26 -19.70 -22.02 21.27
N PHE A 27 -19.78 -20.73 21.52
CA PHE A 27 -18.68 -19.82 21.26
C PHE A 27 -17.53 -20.14 22.21
N ASP A 28 -16.37 -20.53 21.67
CA ASP A 28 -15.17 -20.79 22.46
C ASP A 28 -14.35 -19.51 22.62
N PRO A 29 -14.30 -18.91 23.83
CA PRO A 29 -13.50 -17.71 24.08
C PRO A 29 -12.00 -17.93 23.90
N ALA A 30 -11.50 -19.14 24.11
CA ALA A 30 -10.08 -19.44 23.94
C ALA A 30 -9.70 -19.50 22.46
N TYR A 31 -10.56 -20.10 21.65
CA TYR A 31 -10.41 -20.05 20.18
C TYR A 31 -10.45 -18.62 19.66
N ALA A 32 -11.42 -17.81 20.10
CA ALA A 32 -11.55 -16.42 19.68
C ALA A 32 -10.31 -15.59 20.07
N ALA A 33 -9.76 -15.77 21.28
CA ALA A 33 -8.54 -15.10 21.70
C ALA A 33 -7.33 -15.49 20.84
N ARG A 34 -7.20 -16.77 20.47
CA ARG A 34 -6.17 -17.23 19.53
C ARG A 34 -6.37 -16.64 18.14
N ALA A 35 -7.60 -16.57 17.66
CA ALA A 35 -7.94 -16.07 16.33
C ALA A 35 -7.66 -14.56 16.13
N ILE A 36 -7.49 -13.80 17.21
CA ILE A 36 -7.08 -12.37 17.16
C ILE A 36 -5.62 -12.15 17.55
N SER A 37 -4.83 -13.21 17.77
CA SER A 37 -3.44 -13.10 18.28
C SER A 37 -2.50 -12.34 17.33
N ASP A 38 -2.80 -12.31 16.04
CA ASP A 38 -2.07 -11.51 15.06
C ASP A 38 -2.32 -10.00 15.20
N LEU A 39 -3.46 -9.60 15.78
CA LEU A 39 -3.82 -8.21 16.06
C LEU A 39 -3.45 -7.82 17.50
N VAL A 40 -3.64 -8.74 18.44
CA VAL A 40 -3.35 -8.58 19.87
C VAL A 40 -2.44 -9.72 20.32
N PRO A 41 -1.10 -9.57 20.21
CA PRO A 41 -0.15 -10.65 20.50
C PRO A 41 -0.13 -11.11 21.95
N ASN A 42 -0.51 -10.24 22.89
CA ASN A 42 -0.59 -10.60 24.31
C ASN A 42 -1.84 -11.46 24.58
N PRO A 43 -1.69 -12.75 24.94
CA PRO A 43 -2.82 -13.66 25.08
C PRO A 43 -3.75 -13.30 26.24
N PHE A 44 -3.25 -12.66 27.29
CA PHE A 44 -4.06 -12.21 28.42
C PHE A 44 -4.97 -11.06 28.00
N VAL A 45 -4.42 -10.08 27.28
CA VAL A 45 -5.17 -8.95 26.74
C VAL A 45 -6.19 -9.44 25.71
N ALA A 46 -5.81 -10.36 24.82
CA ALA A 46 -6.72 -10.96 23.83
C ALA A 46 -7.92 -11.64 24.53
N ARG A 47 -7.67 -12.42 25.60
CA ARG A 47 -8.73 -13.07 26.37
C ARG A 47 -9.60 -12.05 27.10
N GLU A 48 -9.04 -11.00 27.64
CA GLU A 48 -9.80 -9.93 28.29
C GLU A 48 -10.73 -9.21 27.31
N ILE A 49 -10.25 -8.87 26.11
CA ILE A 49 -11.06 -8.25 25.05
C ILE A 49 -12.24 -9.14 24.68
N VAL A 50 -12.00 -10.44 24.46
CA VAL A 50 -13.06 -11.41 24.15
C VAL A 50 -14.05 -11.51 25.30
N GLY A 51 -13.59 -11.55 26.54
CA GLY A 51 -14.44 -11.59 27.74
C GLY A 51 -15.33 -10.35 27.85
N ARG A 52 -14.78 -9.16 27.65
CA ARG A 52 -15.55 -7.90 27.65
C ARG A 52 -16.60 -7.87 26.52
N LEU A 53 -16.24 -8.35 25.33
CA LEU A 53 -17.19 -8.47 24.22
C LEU A 53 -18.37 -9.37 24.57
N LEU A 54 -18.10 -10.58 25.10
CA LEU A 54 -19.14 -11.54 25.48
C LEU A 54 -20.05 -11.00 26.58
N ASN A 55 -19.48 -10.36 27.59
CA ASN A 55 -20.24 -9.70 28.65
C ASN A 55 -21.15 -8.58 28.08
N GLY A 56 -20.61 -7.77 27.15
CA GLY A 56 -21.39 -6.72 26.49
C GLY A 56 -22.54 -7.26 25.65
N LEU A 57 -22.32 -8.38 24.93
CA LEU A 57 -23.36 -9.05 24.16
C LEU A 57 -24.44 -9.64 25.08
N SER A 58 -24.04 -10.31 26.16
CA SER A 58 -24.95 -10.87 27.16
C SER A 58 -25.79 -9.76 27.82
N GLY A 59 -25.18 -8.63 28.18
CA GLY A 59 -25.88 -7.47 28.73
C GLY A 59 -26.89 -6.84 27.75
N ARG A 60 -26.73 -7.07 26.43
CA ARG A 60 -27.69 -6.67 25.40
C ARG A 60 -28.74 -7.75 25.07
N GLY A 61 -28.83 -8.80 25.89
CA GLY A 61 -29.82 -9.87 25.74
C GLY A 61 -29.42 -10.95 24.71
N PHE A 62 -28.17 -11.04 24.31
CA PHE A 62 -27.72 -12.17 23.47
C PHE A 62 -27.45 -13.39 24.36
N GLY A 63 -28.32 -14.39 24.28
CA GLY A 63 -28.09 -15.68 24.97
C GLY A 63 -26.92 -16.46 24.35
N GLN A 64 -26.37 -17.42 25.11
CA GLN A 64 -25.24 -18.26 24.70
C GLN A 64 -25.45 -18.99 23.38
N GLU A 65 -26.63 -19.51 23.13
CA GLU A 65 -26.99 -20.16 21.87
C GLU A 65 -26.90 -19.21 20.68
N LYS A 66 -27.43 -17.99 20.83
CA LYS A 66 -27.37 -16.97 19.78
C LYS A 66 -25.92 -16.50 19.52
N ILE A 67 -25.13 -16.33 20.56
CA ILE A 67 -23.70 -16.03 20.46
C ILE A 67 -22.96 -17.14 19.74
N GLY A 68 -23.23 -18.40 20.05
CA GLY A 68 -22.65 -19.55 19.36
C GLY A 68 -23.00 -19.62 17.87
N ARG A 69 -24.26 -19.42 17.52
CA ARG A 69 -24.71 -19.39 16.11
C ARG A 69 -24.10 -18.27 15.31
N LEU A 70 -23.82 -17.12 15.92
CA LEU A 70 -23.23 -15.94 15.29
C LEU A 70 -21.72 -15.85 15.48
N GLY A 71 -21.07 -16.88 16.01
CA GLY A 71 -19.68 -16.86 16.44
C GLY A 71 -18.69 -16.36 15.39
N SER A 72 -18.83 -16.85 14.16
CA SER A 72 -17.97 -16.41 13.04
C SER A 72 -18.16 -14.93 12.69
N LEU A 73 -19.42 -14.47 12.68
CA LEU A 73 -19.72 -13.05 12.41
C LEU A 73 -19.16 -12.16 13.51
N ILE A 74 -19.40 -12.55 14.78
CA ILE A 74 -18.88 -11.81 15.95
C ILE A 74 -17.37 -11.72 15.90
N LEU A 75 -16.68 -12.81 15.57
CA LEU A 75 -15.23 -12.83 15.46
C LEU A 75 -14.72 -11.95 14.32
N ASN A 76 -15.36 -12.00 13.16
CA ASN A 76 -14.98 -11.15 12.03
C ASN A 76 -15.15 -9.66 12.35
N GLU A 77 -16.25 -9.27 12.98
CA GLU A 77 -16.50 -7.89 13.39
C GLU A 77 -15.51 -7.44 14.49
N LEU A 78 -15.20 -8.32 15.44
CA LEU A 78 -14.17 -8.03 16.45
C LEU A 78 -12.81 -7.78 15.77
N ARG A 79 -12.41 -8.66 14.85
CA ARG A 79 -11.16 -8.49 14.10
C ARG A 79 -11.14 -7.18 13.32
N ARG A 80 -12.24 -6.87 12.62
CA ARG A 80 -12.38 -5.61 11.86
C ARG A 80 -12.23 -4.39 12.78
N ALA A 81 -12.92 -4.36 13.91
CA ALA A 81 -12.84 -3.27 14.87
C ALA A 81 -11.44 -3.11 15.47
N LEU A 82 -10.79 -4.21 15.83
CA LEU A 82 -9.42 -4.21 16.34
C LEU A 82 -8.41 -3.74 15.30
N ASP A 83 -8.59 -4.14 14.04
CA ASP A 83 -7.70 -3.71 12.95
C ASP A 83 -7.82 -2.21 12.67
N LEU A 84 -9.04 -1.68 12.66
CA LEU A 84 -9.30 -0.25 12.52
C LEU A 84 -8.64 0.56 13.65
N GLU A 85 -8.88 0.17 14.90
CA GLU A 85 -8.30 0.86 16.07
C GLU A 85 -6.77 0.78 16.07
N ARG A 86 -6.21 -0.39 15.75
CA ARG A 86 -4.76 -0.56 15.63
C ARG A 86 -4.19 0.36 14.56
N ASN A 87 -4.82 0.42 13.39
CA ASN A 87 -4.33 1.23 12.27
C ASN A 87 -4.42 2.73 12.60
N ALA A 88 -5.49 3.18 13.25
CA ALA A 88 -5.63 4.57 13.68
C ALA A 88 -4.52 4.97 14.68
N ARG A 89 -4.26 4.13 15.67
CA ARG A 89 -3.17 4.37 16.64
C ARG A 89 -1.80 4.28 15.99
N ALA A 90 -1.60 3.32 15.10
CA ALA A 90 -0.35 3.15 14.36
C ALA A 90 -0.05 4.36 13.48
N GLU A 91 -1.06 4.97 12.85
CA GLU A 91 -0.89 6.20 12.07
C GLU A 91 -0.36 7.35 12.93
N VAL A 92 -1.00 7.61 14.08
CA VAL A 92 -0.58 8.70 14.98
C VAL A 92 0.86 8.50 15.43
N LEU A 93 1.21 7.29 15.86
CA LEU A 93 2.57 6.96 16.29
C LEU A 93 3.57 7.05 15.14
N PHE A 94 3.23 6.49 13.97
CA PHE A 94 4.09 6.52 12.79
C PHE A 94 4.44 7.95 12.39
N ARG A 95 3.45 8.82 12.28
CA ARG A 95 3.67 10.23 11.94
C ARG A 95 4.55 10.93 12.98
N ALA A 96 4.31 10.70 14.27
CA ALA A 96 5.12 11.27 15.34
C ALA A 96 6.57 10.76 15.30
N GLU A 97 6.78 9.45 15.08
CA GLU A 97 8.11 8.84 15.04
C GLU A 97 8.92 9.27 13.80
N VAL A 98 8.25 9.44 12.65
CA VAL A 98 8.87 10.01 11.44
C VAL A 98 9.30 11.46 11.68
N LEU A 99 8.41 12.31 12.19
CA LEU A 99 8.71 13.71 12.45
C LEU A 99 9.79 13.90 13.54
N ALA A 100 9.92 12.95 14.44
CA ALA A 100 10.98 12.92 15.45
C ALA A 100 12.30 12.34 14.92
N GLY A 101 12.38 11.94 13.64
CA GLY A 101 13.58 11.36 13.03
C GLY A 101 13.92 9.94 13.49
N ARG A 102 13.02 9.28 14.26
CA ARG A 102 13.24 7.91 14.75
C ARG A 102 12.92 6.85 13.71
N ILE A 103 11.99 7.12 12.81
CA ILE A 103 11.78 6.32 11.59
C ILE A 103 12.45 7.03 10.43
N GLN A 104 13.40 6.35 9.79
CA GLN A 104 14.11 6.86 8.63
C GLN A 104 13.82 5.97 7.45
N PHE A 105 13.46 6.57 6.33
CA PHE A 105 13.38 5.88 5.06
C PHE A 105 14.72 6.02 4.34
N ARG A 106 15.30 4.89 3.96
CA ARG A 106 16.58 4.87 3.26
C ARG A 106 16.42 4.10 1.97
N LEU A 107 16.68 4.75 0.86
CA LEU A 107 16.89 4.07 -0.40
C LEU A 107 18.37 3.66 -0.44
N ARG A 108 18.67 2.43 -0.08
CA ARG A 108 20.05 1.94 -0.03
C ARG A 108 20.41 1.24 -1.33
N LEU A 109 21.50 1.70 -1.95
CA LEU A 109 22.10 1.01 -3.09
C LEU A 109 23.03 -0.15 -2.68
N ASP A 110 23.41 -0.22 -1.42
CA ASP A 110 24.34 -1.23 -0.89
C ASP A 110 23.72 -2.63 -0.65
N GLY A 111 22.46 -2.80 -1.05
CA GLY A 111 21.80 -4.09 -1.03
C GLY A 111 21.29 -4.56 0.33
N ALA A 112 21.34 -3.73 1.37
CA ALA A 112 20.82 -4.10 2.68
C ALA A 112 19.29 -4.32 2.69
N ASN A 113 18.55 -3.63 1.80
CA ASN A 113 17.10 -3.72 1.73
C ASN A 113 16.61 -4.27 0.38
N TRP A 114 17.11 -3.73 -0.73
CA TRP A 114 16.73 -4.14 -2.07
C TRP A 114 17.79 -3.69 -3.07
N ARG A 115 18.15 -4.56 -4.01
CA ARG A 115 18.99 -4.23 -5.16
C ARG A 115 18.13 -4.21 -6.40
N MET A 116 18.21 -3.15 -7.16
CA MET A 116 17.64 -3.10 -8.49
C MET A 116 18.47 -4.02 -9.40
N PRO A 117 17.88 -5.04 -10.02
CA PRO A 117 18.60 -5.85 -10.98
C PRO A 117 18.95 -4.99 -12.21
N PHE A 118 20.12 -5.21 -12.79
CA PHE A 118 20.54 -4.49 -14.01
C PHE A 118 19.77 -4.93 -15.25
N THR A 119 19.27 -6.15 -15.26
CA THR A 119 18.48 -6.71 -16.36
C THR A 119 17.34 -7.54 -15.80
N THR A 120 16.20 -7.53 -16.47
CA THR A 120 15.22 -8.60 -16.32
C THR A 120 15.72 -9.78 -17.16
N GLU A 121 16.26 -10.81 -16.52
CA GLU A 121 16.36 -12.12 -17.14
C GLU A 121 14.97 -12.74 -17.19
N THR A 122 14.16 -12.28 -18.08
CA THR A 122 12.92 -12.97 -18.41
C THR A 122 13.26 -13.95 -19.53
N SER A 123 13.19 -15.23 -19.24
CA SER A 123 13.09 -16.26 -20.26
C SER A 123 11.74 -16.10 -20.96
N LEU A 124 11.68 -15.18 -21.92
CA LEU A 124 10.45 -14.90 -22.62
C LEU A 124 10.19 -15.93 -23.69
N PRO A 125 8.90 -16.24 -23.93
CA PRO A 125 8.51 -17.07 -25.05
C PRO A 125 9.05 -16.51 -26.36
N ILE A 126 9.39 -17.39 -27.28
CA ILE A 126 9.75 -17.00 -28.65
C ILE A 126 8.66 -16.10 -29.20
N GLY A 127 9.04 -14.89 -29.67
CA GLY A 127 8.11 -13.91 -30.19
C GLY A 127 7.62 -12.84 -29.21
N ALA A 128 8.20 -12.77 -28.00
CA ALA A 128 7.90 -11.67 -27.09
C ALA A 128 8.25 -10.31 -27.70
N ARG A 129 7.31 -9.36 -27.63
CA ARG A 129 7.46 -8.03 -28.20
C ARG A 129 8.13 -7.10 -27.20
N VAL A 130 9.21 -6.45 -27.64
CA VAL A 130 9.87 -5.38 -26.87
C VAL A 130 8.93 -4.16 -26.84
N LEU A 131 8.86 -3.50 -25.69
CA LEU A 131 8.13 -2.26 -25.53
C LEU A 131 8.81 -1.17 -26.36
N ALA A 132 8.04 -0.51 -27.20
CA ALA A 132 8.48 0.58 -28.06
C ALA A 132 7.83 1.91 -27.64
N GLY A 133 8.57 2.99 -27.80
CA GLY A 133 8.08 4.36 -27.67
C GLY A 133 7.10 4.74 -28.80
N GLN A 134 6.68 6.00 -28.79
CA GLN A 134 5.75 6.52 -29.82
C GLN A 134 6.36 6.53 -31.23
N ASP A 135 7.67 6.61 -31.33
CA ASP A 135 8.44 6.57 -32.57
C ASP A 135 8.69 5.14 -33.10
N GLY A 136 8.23 4.13 -32.39
CA GLY A 136 8.43 2.71 -32.72
C GLY A 136 9.80 2.16 -32.34
N THR A 137 10.70 2.96 -31.78
CA THR A 137 11.97 2.46 -31.26
C THR A 137 11.80 1.83 -29.87
N PRO A 138 12.62 0.83 -29.49
CA PRO A 138 12.61 0.32 -28.13
C PRO A 138 12.77 1.44 -27.09
N VAL A 139 12.07 1.35 -25.97
CA VAL A 139 12.24 2.30 -24.85
C VAL A 139 13.70 2.33 -24.39
N GLY A 140 14.23 3.55 -24.19
CA GLY A 140 15.66 3.74 -23.94
C GLY A 140 16.01 4.23 -22.54
N LYS A 141 15.03 4.71 -21.76
CA LYS A 141 15.26 5.23 -20.40
C LYS A 141 14.89 4.25 -19.30
N SER A 142 14.37 3.07 -19.66
CA SER A 142 14.16 2.01 -18.70
C SER A 142 15.49 1.59 -18.05
N VAL A 143 15.48 1.33 -16.76
CA VAL A 143 16.65 0.77 -16.03
C VAL A 143 17.01 -0.60 -16.61
N PHE A 144 16.07 -1.33 -17.17
CA PHE A 144 16.33 -2.58 -17.88
C PHE A 144 16.70 -2.32 -19.34
N SER A 145 17.72 -3.01 -19.81
CA SER A 145 18.20 -2.87 -21.20
C SER A 145 17.16 -3.27 -22.25
N LEU A 146 16.27 -4.19 -21.91
CA LEU A 146 15.09 -4.57 -22.70
C LEU A 146 13.89 -4.63 -21.77
N PHE A 147 12.78 -4.06 -22.22
CA PHE A 147 11.50 -4.14 -21.53
C PHE A 147 10.44 -4.70 -22.46
N TYR A 148 9.60 -5.58 -21.97
CA TYR A 148 8.68 -6.32 -22.81
C TYR A 148 7.23 -5.91 -22.59
N VAL A 149 6.44 -5.92 -23.66
CA VAL A 149 5.02 -5.56 -23.62
C VAL A 149 4.24 -6.45 -22.64
N ALA A 150 4.65 -7.71 -22.48
CA ALA A 150 3.98 -8.66 -21.61
C ALA A 150 4.16 -8.36 -20.10
N ASP A 151 5.18 -7.58 -19.73
CA ASP A 151 5.48 -7.24 -18.34
C ASP A 151 4.57 -6.12 -17.79
N LEU A 152 3.74 -5.52 -18.65
CA LEU A 152 2.86 -4.39 -18.32
C LEU A 152 1.42 -4.66 -18.79
N ASN A 153 0.46 -4.23 -18.00
CA ASN A 153 -0.90 -4.09 -18.48
C ASN A 153 -1.02 -2.90 -19.48
N ALA A 154 -2.19 -2.72 -20.08
CA ALA A 154 -2.38 -1.68 -21.13
C ALA A 154 -2.17 -0.26 -20.58
N GLU A 155 -2.62 -0.01 -19.35
CA GLU A 155 -2.54 1.30 -18.70
C GLU A 155 -1.08 1.60 -18.28
N GLU A 156 -0.40 0.65 -17.68
CA GLU A 156 1.02 0.76 -17.32
C GLU A 156 1.92 0.97 -18.52
N ARG A 157 1.59 0.36 -19.69
CA ARG A 157 2.30 0.62 -20.95
C ARG A 157 2.21 2.08 -21.37
N GLY A 158 1.02 2.67 -21.25
CA GLY A 158 0.83 4.10 -21.53
C GLY A 158 1.71 4.98 -20.67
N VAL A 159 1.79 4.69 -19.36
CA VAL A 159 2.65 5.40 -18.42
C VAL A 159 4.14 5.23 -18.78
N ALA A 160 4.58 4.00 -19.04
CA ALA A 160 5.97 3.71 -19.39
C ALA A 160 6.42 4.44 -20.65
N VAL A 161 5.60 4.44 -21.72
CA VAL A 161 5.88 5.15 -22.96
C VAL A 161 5.91 6.67 -22.75
N MET A 162 5.02 7.19 -21.91
CA MET A 162 5.01 8.62 -21.55
C MET A 162 6.28 9.03 -20.80
N LEU A 163 6.70 8.25 -19.80
CA LEU A 163 7.93 8.49 -19.06
C LEU A 163 9.16 8.42 -19.98
N ASP A 164 9.20 7.44 -20.87
CA ASP A 164 10.33 7.27 -21.80
C ASP A 164 10.45 8.43 -22.80
N GLY A 165 9.33 8.94 -23.28
CA GLY A 165 9.29 10.06 -24.25
C GLY A 165 9.53 11.43 -23.63
N ASP A 166 9.38 11.61 -22.31
CA ASP A 166 9.54 12.94 -21.68
C ASP A 166 11.01 13.33 -21.51
N GLY A 167 11.38 14.51 -22.00
CA GLY A 167 12.76 15.03 -21.96
C GLY A 167 13.30 15.28 -20.55
N ALA A 168 12.46 15.50 -19.54
CA ALA A 168 12.85 15.71 -18.17
C ALA A 168 13.19 14.40 -17.43
N ILE A 169 12.76 13.26 -17.96
CA ILE A 169 13.04 11.95 -17.34
C ILE A 169 14.42 11.47 -17.74
N GLN A 170 15.21 11.12 -16.74
CA GLN A 170 16.56 10.57 -16.91
C GLN A 170 16.53 9.04 -17.01
N TRP A 171 15.77 8.39 -16.16
CA TRP A 171 15.52 6.94 -16.14
C TRP A 171 14.18 6.65 -15.47
N TRP A 172 13.60 5.49 -15.79
CA TRP A 172 12.42 4.96 -15.12
C TRP A 172 12.56 3.45 -14.87
N HIS A 173 11.85 2.98 -13.87
CA HIS A 173 11.79 1.57 -13.47
C HIS A 173 10.34 1.18 -13.17
N ARG A 174 9.87 0.08 -13.77
CA ARG A 174 8.62 -0.57 -13.38
C ARG A 174 8.87 -1.39 -12.13
N ASN A 175 8.26 -1.01 -11.05
CA ASN A 175 8.41 -1.67 -9.77
C ASN A 175 7.42 -2.84 -9.62
N VAL A 176 7.90 -3.99 -9.18
CA VAL A 176 7.08 -5.20 -9.07
C VAL A 176 6.64 -5.38 -7.61
N ALA A 177 5.33 -5.52 -7.39
CA ALA A 177 4.78 -5.76 -6.07
C ALA A 177 5.40 -7.01 -5.42
N LEU A 178 5.63 -6.95 -4.12
CA LEU A 178 6.22 -7.98 -3.26
C LEU A 178 7.70 -8.29 -3.50
N SER A 179 8.24 -8.07 -4.70
CA SER A 179 9.64 -8.33 -5.03
C SER A 179 10.49 -7.06 -5.21
N GLY A 180 9.85 -5.95 -5.57
CA GLY A 180 10.52 -4.67 -5.79
C GLY A 180 10.59 -3.80 -4.54
N TYR A 181 10.82 -2.51 -4.79
CA TYR A 181 10.91 -1.49 -3.75
C TYR A 181 9.57 -1.27 -3.05
N GLY A 182 9.53 -1.46 -1.75
CA GLY A 182 8.32 -1.31 -0.94
C GLY A 182 8.48 -0.26 0.15
N LEU A 183 7.53 0.64 0.24
CA LEU A 183 7.41 1.65 1.28
C LEU A 183 6.59 1.10 2.45
N GLN A 184 7.11 1.20 3.66
CA GLN A 184 6.39 0.84 4.86
C GLN A 184 5.66 2.07 5.40
N GLY A 185 4.32 2.03 5.41
CA GLY A 185 3.49 2.96 6.15
C GLY A 185 3.05 2.38 7.50
N TRP A 186 1.95 2.90 8.07
CA TRP A 186 1.46 2.48 9.38
C TRP A 186 0.62 1.20 9.36
N LYS A 187 0.19 0.70 8.21
CA LYS A 187 -0.44 -0.62 8.09
C LYS A 187 0.63 -1.72 7.94
N ARG A 188 0.23 -2.97 8.16
CA ARG A 188 1.14 -4.14 8.07
C ARG A 188 1.74 -4.34 6.68
N GLY A 189 0.95 -4.11 5.62
CA GLY A 189 1.39 -4.28 4.24
C GLY A 189 2.30 -3.14 3.80
N ARG A 190 3.29 -3.45 2.97
CA ARG A 190 4.07 -2.42 2.27
C ARG A 190 3.29 -1.89 1.08
N ILE A 191 3.52 -0.64 0.75
CA ILE A 191 3.07 -0.01 -0.48
C ILE A 191 4.16 -0.23 -1.52
N TYR A 192 3.80 -0.74 -2.68
CA TYR A 192 4.71 -0.94 -3.80
C TYR A 192 4.28 0.00 -4.92
N PRO A 193 4.90 1.20 -5.03
CA PRO A 193 4.60 2.12 -6.12
C PRO A 193 4.82 1.41 -7.47
N ASP A 194 3.99 1.72 -8.46
CA ASP A 194 4.08 1.05 -9.76
C ASP A 194 5.34 1.45 -10.52
N PHE A 195 5.74 2.72 -10.41
CA PHE A 195 6.92 3.25 -11.08
C PHE A 195 7.81 4.03 -10.13
N LEU A 196 9.11 3.90 -10.35
CA LEU A 196 10.14 4.77 -9.81
C LEU A 196 10.85 5.46 -10.98
N PHE A 197 11.09 6.74 -10.90
CA PHE A 197 11.84 7.44 -11.94
C PHE A 197 12.61 8.64 -11.40
N ALA A 198 13.64 9.06 -12.13
CA ALA A 198 14.35 10.29 -11.87
C ALA A 198 13.95 11.35 -12.91
N ALA A 199 13.52 12.50 -12.42
CA ALA A 199 13.22 13.67 -13.21
C ALA A 199 14.20 14.79 -12.86
N GLY A 200 14.53 15.62 -13.85
CA GLY A 200 15.38 16.81 -13.70
C GLY A 200 16.16 17.09 -14.99
N GLY A 201 16.08 18.34 -15.49
CA GLY A 201 16.84 18.77 -16.67
C GLY A 201 18.33 18.96 -16.38
N LYS A 202 19.13 19.24 -17.43
CA LYS A 202 20.55 19.61 -17.28
C LYS A 202 20.66 20.87 -16.40
N GLY A 203 21.24 20.73 -15.20
CA GLY A 203 21.42 21.82 -14.25
C GLY A 203 20.30 22.01 -13.23
N ALA A 204 19.20 21.27 -13.34
CA ALA A 204 18.16 21.25 -12.31
C ALA A 204 18.43 20.17 -11.24
N ALA A 205 17.95 20.39 -10.03
CA ALA A 205 18.04 19.41 -8.95
C ALA A 205 17.37 18.10 -9.38
N ARG A 206 18.06 16.99 -9.20
CA ARG A 206 17.54 15.66 -9.48
C ARG A 206 16.43 15.35 -8.48
N ARG A 207 15.31 14.86 -8.97
CA ARG A 207 14.20 14.37 -8.15
C ARG A 207 13.97 12.91 -8.41
N ILE A 208 13.75 12.16 -7.35
CA ILE A 208 13.27 10.77 -7.44
C ILE A 208 11.80 10.78 -7.12
N VAL A 209 11.03 10.18 -8.00
CA VAL A 209 9.58 10.10 -7.89
C VAL A 209 9.16 8.65 -7.74
N ALA A 210 8.33 8.39 -6.75
CA ALA A 210 7.59 7.15 -6.60
C ALA A 210 6.14 7.41 -7.04
N LEU A 211 5.75 6.81 -8.15
CA LEU A 211 4.44 6.97 -8.75
C LEU A 211 3.61 5.69 -8.52
N GLU A 212 2.49 5.85 -7.85
CA GLU A 212 1.44 4.84 -7.79
C GLU A 212 0.35 5.23 -8.78
N THR A 213 -0.07 4.31 -9.61
CA THR A 213 -1.19 4.47 -10.53
C THR A 213 -2.35 3.61 -10.07
N LYS A 214 -3.59 4.07 -10.20
CA LYS A 214 -4.76 3.34 -9.72
C LYS A 214 -5.90 3.44 -10.72
N GLY A 215 -6.45 2.28 -11.08
CA GLY A 215 -7.65 2.22 -11.90
C GLY A 215 -8.83 2.91 -11.23
N ASP A 216 -9.66 3.58 -12.02
CA ASP A 216 -10.73 4.47 -11.53
C ASP A 216 -11.79 3.75 -10.70
N HIS A 217 -12.03 2.48 -11.01
CA HIS A 217 -12.99 1.62 -10.29
C HIS A 217 -12.46 1.07 -8.96
N LEU A 218 -11.21 1.36 -8.60
CA LEU A 218 -10.54 0.86 -7.41
C LEU A 218 -10.41 1.91 -6.30
N GLN A 219 -11.26 2.93 -6.28
CA GLN A 219 -11.35 3.86 -5.16
C GLN A 219 -11.94 3.14 -3.94
N ASN A 220 -11.08 2.85 -2.99
CA ASN A 220 -11.43 2.16 -1.75
C ASN A 220 -10.52 2.65 -0.61
N PRO A 221 -10.77 2.27 0.65
CA PRO A 221 -9.96 2.68 1.80
C PRO A 221 -8.47 2.34 1.70
N ASP A 222 -8.09 1.38 0.86
CA ASP A 222 -6.68 1.07 0.59
C ASP A 222 -6.03 2.13 -0.30
N THR A 223 -6.77 2.64 -1.28
CA THR A 223 -6.32 3.74 -2.15
C THR A 223 -6.09 5.01 -1.35
N ASP A 224 -7.01 5.36 -0.45
CA ASP A 224 -6.88 6.52 0.43
C ASP A 224 -5.67 6.38 1.34
N TYR A 225 -5.49 5.21 1.96
CA TYR A 225 -4.31 4.92 2.77
C TYR A 225 -2.99 5.08 1.99
N LYS A 226 -2.91 4.57 0.76
CA LYS A 226 -1.72 4.71 -0.08
C LYS A 226 -1.43 6.17 -0.39
N ARG A 227 -2.47 6.94 -0.74
CA ARG A 227 -2.35 8.39 -0.97
C ARG A 227 -1.82 9.11 0.26
N ASP A 228 -2.42 8.87 1.42
CA ASP A 228 -2.04 9.53 2.66
C ASP A 228 -0.59 9.26 3.05
N VAL A 229 -0.12 8.02 2.88
CA VAL A 229 1.29 7.67 3.12
C VAL A 229 2.22 8.38 2.13
N LEU A 230 1.90 8.34 0.84
CA LEU A 230 2.74 8.94 -0.20
C LEU A 230 2.82 10.46 -0.05
N ASP A 231 1.69 11.12 0.23
CA ASP A 231 1.63 12.56 0.48
C ASP A 231 2.42 12.93 1.75
N PHE A 232 2.27 12.16 2.82
CA PHE A 232 3.03 12.39 4.05
C PHE A 232 4.54 12.24 3.82
N LEU A 233 4.96 11.21 3.08
CA LEU A 233 6.38 11.03 2.74
C LEU A 233 6.92 12.16 1.88
N SER A 234 6.17 12.64 0.89
CA SER A 234 6.55 13.76 0.03
C SER A 234 6.75 15.06 0.81
N GLN A 235 5.93 15.27 1.85
CA GLN A 235 6.03 16.45 2.71
C GLN A 235 7.17 16.37 3.73
N SER A 236 7.57 15.16 4.09
CA SER A 236 8.46 14.90 5.22
C SER A 236 9.90 14.57 4.81
N PHE A 237 10.15 14.20 3.56
CA PHE A 237 11.46 13.69 3.13
C PHE A 237 12.06 14.51 2.01
N ALA A 238 13.39 14.69 2.08
CA ALA A 238 14.20 15.28 1.03
C ALA A 238 15.41 14.39 0.75
N TRP A 239 15.93 14.50 -0.47
CA TRP A 239 17.21 13.91 -0.86
C TRP A 239 18.36 14.79 -0.36
N ASP A 240 19.34 14.19 0.27
CA ASP A 240 20.60 14.87 0.62
C ASP A 240 21.74 14.35 -0.27
N SER A 241 22.30 15.24 -1.07
CA SER A 241 23.43 14.94 -1.93
C SER A 241 24.74 14.64 -1.17
N ALA A 242 24.83 15.04 0.09
CA ALA A 242 25.97 14.74 0.96
C ALA A 242 25.93 13.31 1.52
N VAL A 243 24.79 12.63 1.39
CA VAL A 243 24.64 11.25 1.82
C VAL A 243 25.04 10.31 0.69
N PRO A 244 25.68 9.14 0.98
CA PRO A 244 26.00 8.17 -0.05
C PRO A 244 24.82 7.89 -0.98
N ALA A 245 25.09 7.87 -2.29
CA ALA A 245 24.06 7.73 -3.31
C ALA A 245 23.05 6.62 -2.95
N GLY A 246 21.76 6.95 -3.01
CA GLY A 246 20.68 6.03 -2.71
C GLY A 246 20.17 6.03 -1.27
N GLN A 247 20.62 6.94 -0.43
CA GLN A 247 20.00 7.13 0.88
C GLN A 247 19.02 8.30 0.84
N LEU A 248 17.75 8.01 1.15
CA LEU A 248 16.76 9.02 1.45
C LEU A 248 16.83 9.33 2.94
N GLN A 249 17.06 10.58 3.28
CA GLN A 249 17.04 11.03 4.68
C GLN A 249 15.89 12.02 4.88
N LEU A 250 15.39 12.03 6.09
CA LEU A 250 14.50 13.09 6.55
C LEU A 250 15.34 14.35 6.69
N GLN A 251 15.16 15.31 5.79
CA GLN A 251 15.85 16.60 5.90
C GLN A 251 14.92 17.76 5.51
N GLN A 252 15.13 18.87 6.16
CA GLN A 252 14.42 20.12 5.89
C GLN A 252 15.03 20.92 4.71
N THR A 253 16.20 20.53 4.25
CA THR A 253 16.93 21.19 3.15
C THR A 253 17.60 20.14 2.27
N GLY A 254 17.36 20.17 0.96
CA GLY A 254 17.93 19.22 -0.01
C GLY A 254 17.04 18.98 -1.22
N GLU A 255 17.46 18.05 -2.10
CA GLU A 255 16.65 17.61 -3.24
C GLU A 255 15.40 16.88 -2.75
N THR A 256 14.25 17.27 -3.27
CA THR A 256 12.98 16.68 -2.83
C THR A 256 12.76 15.30 -3.43
N VAL A 257 12.39 14.37 -2.58
CA VAL A 257 11.76 13.12 -3.01
C VAL A 257 10.27 13.36 -3.11
N GLU A 258 9.70 12.95 -4.22
CA GLU A 258 8.28 13.10 -4.45
C GLU A 258 7.64 11.72 -4.56
N CYS A 259 6.63 11.49 -3.73
CA CYS A 259 5.77 10.34 -3.83
C CYS A 259 4.40 10.84 -4.27
N THR A 260 3.83 10.29 -5.31
CA THR A 260 2.53 10.71 -5.79
C THR A 260 1.66 9.54 -6.20
N LEU A 261 0.35 9.71 -6.03
CA LEU A 261 -0.65 8.79 -6.54
C LEU A 261 -1.50 9.53 -7.57
N ILE A 262 -1.51 9.00 -8.80
CA ILE A 262 -2.31 9.52 -9.90
C ILE A 262 -3.31 8.44 -10.32
N LEU A 263 -4.60 8.79 -10.37
CA LEU A 263 -5.62 7.90 -10.92
C LEU A 263 -5.37 7.73 -12.43
N MET A 264 -5.61 6.54 -12.95
CA MET A 264 -5.31 6.22 -14.36
C MET A 264 -6.01 7.16 -15.36
N GLN A 265 -7.27 7.51 -15.13
CA GLN A 265 -8.00 8.51 -15.93
C GLN A 265 -7.29 9.85 -15.99
N ASP A 266 -6.55 10.20 -14.94
CA ASP A 266 -5.88 11.50 -14.81
C ASP A 266 -4.43 11.48 -15.31
N VAL A 267 -3.86 10.31 -15.57
CA VAL A 267 -2.47 10.17 -16.03
C VAL A 267 -2.19 11.00 -17.28
N PRO A 268 -3.05 10.99 -18.33
CA PRO A 268 -2.77 11.76 -19.55
C PRO A 268 -2.65 13.27 -19.33
N THR A 269 -3.31 13.80 -18.31
CA THR A 269 -3.35 15.25 -18.01
C THR A 269 -2.47 15.64 -16.83
N LYS A 270 -2.55 14.89 -15.74
CA LYS A 270 -1.84 15.20 -14.50
C LYS A 270 -0.36 14.84 -14.54
N LEU A 271 0.01 13.71 -15.15
CA LEU A 271 1.41 13.34 -15.22
C LEU A 271 2.26 14.33 -16.05
N PRO A 272 1.88 14.76 -17.27
CA PRO A 272 2.59 15.80 -18.00
C PRO A 272 2.64 17.15 -17.24
N SER A 273 1.54 17.51 -16.58
CA SER A 273 1.49 18.74 -15.78
C SER A 273 2.41 18.65 -14.56
N PHE A 274 2.44 17.51 -13.88
CA PHE A 274 3.33 17.21 -12.77
C PHE A 274 4.81 17.29 -13.21
N LEU A 275 5.15 16.77 -14.37
CA LEU A 275 6.50 16.82 -14.93
C LEU A 275 6.90 18.25 -15.33
N LYS A 276 6.00 19.01 -15.98
CA LYS A 276 6.25 20.37 -16.45
C LYS A 276 6.32 21.41 -15.34
N SER A 277 5.49 21.31 -14.31
CA SER A 277 5.44 22.28 -13.21
C SER A 277 6.75 22.36 -12.43
N ARG A 278 7.72 21.52 -12.76
CA ARG A 278 8.91 21.26 -11.96
C ARG A 278 10.17 21.04 -12.81
N ALA A 279 10.05 21.26 -14.12
CA ALA A 279 11.18 21.38 -15.04
C ALA A 279 11.75 22.80 -15.00
#